data_d3b2ba85c40990a05a8b0669bd786838
#
_entry.id   d3b2ba85c40990a05a8b0669bd786838
#
_cell.length_a   1.000
_cell.length_b   1.000
_cell.length_c   1.000
_cell.angle_alpha   90.00
_cell.angle_beta   90.00
_cell.angle_gamma   90.00
#
_symmetry.space_group_name_H-M   'P 1'
#
loop_
_entity.id
_entity.type
_entity.pdbx_description
1 polymer ?
#
loop_
_entity_poly.entity_id
_entity_poly.type
_entity_poly.pdbx_seq_one_letter_code
_entity_poly.pdbx_strand_id
1 'polypeptide(L)'
;MKILVTGPDGVLGSNLVRELLNRNYPVSVLLLEGTKSPTLDGLPITSYYGNILKAETLEVPFKNNDIVIHCAAATDVFPARNKIVNAVNIEGSRNIVEACLKYSVKRLIYVGTANSFSFGTSKDKPGVEDTPYSSLHYGLDYMDSKRYAQELVLDAVKNKGLPAVIVNPTFMIGPYDSKPSSGKMILALHKKKVPGYANGGKNYVAVKDVAAAISNAIDKGRIGECYILGNENLSYKEAFEKLANAIGAKPPKMRIGDPLVKFYGALNSLLAKFFKFNPAITKEMAIISCDHHYYSAEKARKELFLPQTPIEIAAKDCFEWFKENNYLARKV
;
A
#
# COMPACT_ATOMS: atom_id res chain seq x y z
N MET A 1 22.04 -6.90 12.36
CA MET A 1 20.62 -7.04 12.72
C MET A 1 19.92 -7.79 11.62
N LYS A 2 19.19 -8.86 11.94
CA LYS A 2 18.38 -9.64 10.99
C LYS A 2 16.99 -9.04 10.89
N ILE A 3 16.46 -8.94 9.69
CA ILE A 3 15.17 -8.28 9.42
C ILE A 3 14.16 -9.27 8.86
N LEU A 4 13.01 -9.38 9.49
CA LEU A 4 11.87 -10.16 9.01
C LEU A 4 10.89 -9.23 8.27
N VAL A 5 10.55 -9.56 7.03
CA VAL A 5 9.51 -8.87 6.25
C VAL A 5 8.30 -9.78 6.11
N THR A 6 7.13 -9.34 6.52
CA THR A 6 5.86 -10.01 6.23
C THR A 6 5.19 -9.39 5.01
N GLY A 7 4.45 -10.17 4.21
CA GLY A 7 3.90 -9.71 2.93
C GLY A 7 4.97 -9.36 1.89
N PRO A 8 6.05 -10.15 1.78
CA PRO A 8 7.20 -9.84 0.93
C PRO A 8 6.89 -9.98 -0.57
N ASP A 9 5.83 -10.65 -0.94
CA ASP A 9 5.38 -10.93 -2.32
C ASP A 9 4.43 -9.85 -2.89
N GLY A 10 4.04 -8.86 -2.08
CA GLY A 10 3.33 -7.67 -2.53
C GLY A 10 4.25 -6.65 -3.21
N VAL A 11 3.66 -5.68 -3.91
CA VAL A 11 4.42 -4.64 -4.63
C VAL A 11 5.42 -3.91 -3.72
N LEU A 12 5.00 -3.50 -2.52
CA LEU A 12 5.91 -2.88 -1.54
C LEU A 12 6.92 -3.86 -0.99
N GLY A 13 6.46 -5.03 -0.51
CA GLY A 13 7.33 -6.03 0.11
C GLY A 13 8.45 -6.48 -0.82
N SER A 14 8.16 -6.71 -2.12
CA SER A 14 9.16 -7.12 -3.12
C SER A 14 10.21 -6.04 -3.39
N ASN A 15 9.84 -4.76 -3.40
CA ASN A 15 10.76 -3.64 -3.52
C ASN A 15 11.58 -3.46 -2.24
N LEU A 16 10.93 -3.59 -1.08
CA LEU A 16 11.58 -3.44 0.23
C LEU A 16 12.64 -4.53 0.47
N VAL A 17 12.31 -5.79 0.16
CA VAL A 17 13.30 -6.89 0.27
C VAL A 17 14.57 -6.58 -0.53
N ARG A 18 14.43 -6.09 -1.77
CA ARG A 18 15.57 -5.70 -2.60
C ARG A 18 16.34 -4.53 -2.02
N GLU A 19 15.65 -3.51 -1.54
CA GLU A 19 16.27 -2.35 -0.90
C GLU A 19 17.09 -2.75 0.34
N LEU A 20 16.53 -3.64 1.19
CA LEU A 20 17.24 -4.16 2.36
C LEU A 20 18.47 -4.98 1.98
N LEU A 21 18.36 -5.84 0.96
CA LEU A 21 19.50 -6.63 0.45
C LEU A 21 20.58 -5.71 -0.13
N ASN A 22 20.20 -4.67 -0.89
CA ASN A 22 21.15 -3.68 -1.42
C ASN A 22 21.90 -2.92 -0.31
N ARG A 23 21.29 -2.81 0.88
CA ARG A 23 21.92 -2.24 2.08
C ARG A 23 22.68 -3.28 2.91
N ASN A 24 22.86 -4.49 2.40
CA ASN A 24 23.55 -5.60 3.05
C ASN A 24 22.92 -6.06 4.37
N TYR A 25 21.61 -5.91 4.55
CA TYR A 25 20.91 -6.52 5.66
C TYR A 25 20.68 -8.02 5.40
N PRO A 26 20.86 -8.89 6.40
CA PRO A 26 20.34 -10.26 6.35
C PRO A 26 18.80 -10.22 6.40
N VAL A 27 18.15 -10.63 5.30
CA VAL A 27 16.71 -10.55 5.16
C VAL A 27 16.06 -11.93 5.28
N SER A 28 15.06 -12.00 6.14
CA SER A 28 14.12 -13.11 6.25
C SER A 28 12.74 -12.66 5.79
N VAL A 29 11.95 -13.59 5.27
CA VAL A 29 10.59 -13.31 4.82
C VAL A 29 9.59 -14.30 5.44
N LEU A 30 8.38 -13.82 5.77
CA LEU A 30 7.26 -14.66 6.18
C LEU A 30 6.26 -14.74 5.02
N LEU A 31 6.14 -15.92 4.45
CA LEU A 31 5.24 -16.25 3.35
C LEU A 31 4.05 -17.08 3.88
N LEU A 32 2.88 -16.90 3.28
CA LEU A 32 1.77 -17.80 3.53
C LEU A 32 2.06 -19.15 2.85
N GLU A 33 1.83 -20.24 3.58
CA GLU A 33 2.06 -21.59 3.07
C GLU A 33 1.32 -21.86 1.74
N GLY A 34 1.99 -22.50 0.80
CA GLY A 34 1.47 -22.75 -0.54
C GLY A 34 1.49 -21.55 -1.51
N THR A 35 1.94 -20.37 -1.08
CA THR A 35 2.03 -19.19 -1.94
C THR A 35 3.25 -19.27 -2.87
N LYS A 36 3.04 -19.08 -4.17
CA LYS A 36 4.11 -18.84 -5.16
C LYS A 36 4.47 -17.36 -5.15
N SER A 37 5.74 -17.06 -5.01
CA SER A 37 6.26 -15.70 -4.90
C SER A 37 7.35 -15.40 -5.93
N PRO A 38 7.01 -15.39 -7.25
CA PRO A 38 8.00 -15.26 -8.32
C PRO A 38 8.80 -13.97 -8.26
N THR A 39 8.30 -12.94 -7.58
CA THR A 39 9.04 -11.70 -7.36
C THR A 39 10.22 -11.84 -6.39
N LEU A 40 10.32 -12.96 -5.70
CA LEU A 40 11.38 -13.23 -4.72
C LEU A 40 12.38 -14.29 -5.20
N ASP A 41 12.12 -14.92 -6.34
CA ASP A 41 12.97 -16.00 -6.88
C ASP A 41 14.40 -15.50 -7.11
N GLY A 42 15.37 -16.33 -6.70
CA GLY A 42 16.81 -16.04 -6.84
C GLY A 42 17.38 -15.01 -5.85
N LEU A 43 16.58 -14.44 -4.94
CA LEU A 43 17.08 -13.53 -3.92
C LEU A 43 17.72 -14.30 -2.75
N PRO A 44 18.84 -13.80 -2.19
CA PRO A 44 19.52 -14.42 -1.05
C PRO A 44 18.81 -14.12 0.27
N ILE A 45 17.63 -14.73 0.48
CA ILE A 45 16.75 -14.54 1.62
C ILE A 45 16.50 -15.84 2.38
N THR A 46 16.17 -15.73 3.67
CA THR A 46 15.70 -16.87 4.47
C THR A 46 14.16 -16.87 4.48
N SER A 47 13.53 -17.93 3.98
CA SER A 47 12.07 -18.03 3.93
C SER A 47 11.51 -18.80 5.13
N TYR A 48 10.55 -18.20 5.82
CA TYR A 48 9.68 -18.86 6.79
C TYR A 48 8.27 -18.93 6.21
N TYR A 49 7.53 -19.98 6.61
CA TYR A 49 6.14 -20.15 6.20
C TYR A 49 5.25 -20.07 7.43
N GLY A 50 4.17 -19.29 7.32
CA GLY A 50 3.22 -19.09 8.41
C GLY A 50 2.07 -18.17 8.03
N ASN A 51 1.08 -18.12 8.91
CA ASN A 51 -0.12 -17.30 8.75
C ASN A 51 -0.22 -16.34 9.91
N ILE A 52 -0.27 -15.04 9.63
CA ILE A 52 -0.40 -14.00 10.68
C ILE A 52 -1.67 -14.14 11.53
N LEU A 53 -2.68 -14.87 11.05
CA LEU A 53 -3.88 -15.21 11.84
C LEU A 53 -3.66 -16.39 12.81
N LYS A 54 -2.51 -17.07 12.74
CA LYS A 54 -2.13 -18.23 13.57
C LYS A 54 -0.87 -17.89 14.36
N ALA A 55 -1.05 -17.41 15.60
CA ALA A 55 0.04 -16.91 16.44
C ALA A 55 1.18 -17.93 16.62
N GLU A 56 0.86 -19.22 16.68
CA GLU A 56 1.84 -20.31 16.82
C GLU A 56 2.84 -20.37 15.65
N THR A 57 2.44 -19.94 14.45
CA THR A 57 3.32 -19.95 13.27
C THR A 57 4.33 -18.80 13.27
N LEU A 58 4.18 -17.83 14.17
CA LEU A 58 5.05 -16.66 14.27
C LEU A 58 6.25 -16.88 15.19
N GLU A 59 6.26 -17.91 16.01
CA GLU A 59 7.29 -18.14 17.03
C GLU A 59 8.71 -18.18 16.43
N VAL A 60 8.96 -19.09 15.51
CA VAL A 60 10.31 -19.31 14.94
C VAL A 60 10.79 -18.08 14.17
N PRO A 61 10.02 -17.47 13.24
CA PRO A 61 10.48 -16.29 12.53
C PRO A 61 10.74 -15.09 13.44
N PHE A 62 9.95 -14.89 14.51
CA PHE A 62 10.13 -13.74 15.41
C PHE A 62 11.30 -13.94 16.38
N LYS A 63 11.56 -15.15 16.86
CA LYS A 63 12.75 -15.46 17.69
C LYS A 63 14.07 -15.26 16.96
N ASN A 64 14.08 -15.48 15.64
CA ASN A 64 15.30 -15.50 14.83
C ASN A 64 15.65 -14.16 14.19
N ASN A 65 14.83 -13.12 14.38
CA ASN A 65 15.00 -11.82 13.76
C ASN A 65 14.93 -10.68 14.78
N ASP A 66 15.78 -9.67 14.61
CA ASP A 66 15.86 -8.51 15.49
C ASP A 66 14.80 -7.47 15.21
N ILE A 67 14.46 -7.30 13.94
CA ILE A 67 13.57 -6.26 13.43
C ILE A 67 12.47 -6.91 12.62
N VAL A 68 11.24 -6.42 12.75
CA VAL A 68 10.09 -6.84 11.95
C VAL A 68 9.57 -5.66 11.14
N ILE A 69 9.41 -5.86 9.83
CA ILE A 69 8.71 -4.91 8.95
C ILE A 69 7.41 -5.58 8.48
N HIS A 70 6.28 -5.08 8.97
CA HIS A 70 4.99 -5.69 8.72
C HIS A 70 4.27 -5.03 7.54
N CYS A 71 4.43 -5.63 6.34
CA CYS A 71 3.77 -5.19 5.10
C CYS A 71 2.53 -6.03 4.75
N ALA A 72 2.34 -7.19 5.39
CA ALA A 72 1.21 -8.06 5.09
C ALA A 72 -0.12 -7.37 5.42
N ALA A 73 -1.02 -7.33 4.45
CA ALA A 73 -2.37 -6.80 4.60
C ALA A 73 -3.29 -7.38 3.51
N ALA A 74 -4.57 -7.48 3.80
CA ALA A 74 -5.60 -7.68 2.79
C ALA A 74 -6.05 -6.30 2.26
N THR A 75 -6.01 -6.13 0.94
CA THR A 75 -6.26 -4.84 0.27
C THR A 75 -7.50 -4.89 -0.63
N ASP A 76 -8.31 -5.93 -0.51
CA ASP A 76 -9.52 -6.09 -1.30
C ASP A 76 -10.54 -5.01 -0.97
N VAL A 77 -11.08 -4.38 -2.01
CA VAL A 77 -12.07 -3.31 -1.91
C VAL A 77 -13.48 -3.77 -2.34
N PHE A 78 -13.60 -5.04 -2.70
CA PHE A 78 -14.89 -5.68 -3.05
C PHE A 78 -14.97 -7.11 -2.51
N PRO A 79 -16.05 -7.46 -1.82
CA PRO A 79 -17.12 -6.55 -1.37
C PRO A 79 -16.60 -5.51 -0.37
N ALA A 80 -17.21 -4.32 -0.29
CA ALA A 80 -16.77 -3.22 0.56
C ALA A 80 -16.73 -3.59 2.05
N ARG A 81 -17.69 -4.42 2.48
CA ARG A 81 -17.71 -5.06 3.81
C ARG A 81 -17.20 -6.49 3.65
N ASN A 82 -16.00 -6.76 4.19
CA ASN A 82 -15.28 -8.00 4.00
C ASN A 82 -14.64 -8.49 5.30
N LYS A 83 -15.20 -9.55 5.88
CA LYS A 83 -14.71 -10.14 7.13
C LYS A 83 -13.25 -10.62 7.05
N ILE A 84 -12.78 -11.06 5.88
CA ILE A 84 -11.39 -11.50 5.69
C ILE A 84 -10.45 -10.31 5.79
N VAL A 85 -10.82 -9.17 5.17
CA VAL A 85 -10.03 -7.92 5.27
C VAL A 85 -9.90 -7.49 6.72
N ASN A 86 -11.01 -7.48 7.47
CA ASN A 86 -10.99 -7.14 8.89
C ASN A 86 -10.13 -8.12 9.70
N ALA A 87 -10.30 -9.42 9.51
CA ALA A 87 -9.51 -10.42 10.22
C ALA A 87 -8.00 -10.26 9.94
N VAL A 88 -7.60 -10.21 8.67
CA VAL A 88 -6.18 -10.09 8.29
C VAL A 88 -5.57 -8.79 8.80
N ASN A 89 -6.27 -7.65 8.62
CA ASN A 89 -5.69 -6.36 8.96
C ASN A 89 -5.72 -6.07 10.46
N ILE A 90 -6.75 -6.48 11.19
CA ILE A 90 -6.88 -6.20 12.63
C ILE A 90 -6.28 -7.33 13.47
N GLU A 91 -6.80 -8.57 13.35
CA GLU A 91 -6.33 -9.68 14.18
C GLU A 91 -4.92 -10.12 13.77
N GLY A 92 -4.62 -10.10 12.46
CA GLY A 92 -3.25 -10.33 11.99
C GLY A 92 -2.26 -9.33 12.58
N SER A 93 -2.58 -8.03 12.58
CA SER A 93 -1.73 -7.00 13.21
C SER A 93 -1.63 -7.16 14.73
N ARG A 94 -2.71 -7.58 15.41
CA ARG A 94 -2.69 -7.90 16.85
C ARG A 94 -1.69 -9.01 17.14
N ASN A 95 -1.74 -10.10 16.40
CA ASN A 95 -0.80 -11.22 16.56
C ASN A 95 0.66 -10.80 16.30
N ILE A 96 0.90 -9.92 15.31
CA ILE A 96 2.23 -9.35 15.06
C ILE A 96 2.72 -8.53 16.26
N VAL A 97 1.89 -7.66 16.81
CA VAL A 97 2.20 -6.85 18.00
C VAL A 97 2.53 -7.75 19.19
N GLU A 98 1.70 -8.74 19.47
CA GLU A 98 1.90 -9.68 20.57
C GLU A 98 3.17 -10.52 20.38
N ALA A 99 3.45 -10.98 19.17
CA ALA A 99 4.68 -11.68 18.86
C ALA A 99 5.92 -10.78 19.05
N CYS A 100 5.86 -9.51 18.61
CA CYS A 100 6.96 -8.56 18.84
C CYS A 100 7.26 -8.37 20.34
N LEU A 101 6.22 -8.22 21.17
CA LEU A 101 6.36 -8.09 22.62
C LEU A 101 6.89 -9.38 23.25
N LYS A 102 6.28 -10.53 22.91
CA LYS A 102 6.63 -11.85 23.48
C LYS A 102 8.08 -12.24 23.18
N TYR A 103 8.58 -11.97 21.99
CA TYR A 103 9.92 -12.36 21.55
C TYR A 103 10.93 -11.22 21.59
N SER A 104 10.58 -10.11 22.23
CA SER A 104 11.46 -8.95 22.47
C SER A 104 12.11 -8.41 21.21
N VAL A 105 11.31 -8.27 20.13
CA VAL A 105 11.74 -7.67 18.86
C VAL A 105 12.22 -6.25 19.13
N LYS A 106 13.42 -5.91 18.65
CA LYS A 106 14.07 -4.62 18.93
C LYS A 106 13.36 -3.43 18.27
N ARG A 107 12.69 -3.68 17.13
CA ARG A 107 11.92 -2.67 16.42
C ARG A 107 10.87 -3.30 15.51
N LEU A 108 9.67 -2.75 15.55
CA LEU A 108 8.60 -3.00 14.57
C LEU A 108 8.46 -1.78 13.67
N ILE A 109 8.55 -1.97 12.34
CA ILE A 109 8.09 -0.98 11.38
C ILE A 109 6.73 -1.47 10.86
N TYR A 110 5.68 -0.79 11.28
CA TYR A 110 4.31 -1.12 10.87
C TYR A 110 3.93 -0.33 9.61
N VAL A 111 3.58 -1.02 8.54
CA VAL A 111 3.12 -0.38 7.31
C VAL A 111 1.61 -0.18 7.37
N GLY A 112 1.21 1.04 7.65
CA GLY A 112 -0.17 1.54 7.61
C GLY A 112 -0.61 1.96 6.21
N THR A 113 -1.37 3.04 6.14
CA THR A 113 -1.77 3.73 4.90
C THR A 113 -2.07 5.19 5.21
N ALA A 114 -1.80 6.12 4.30
CA ALA A 114 -2.20 7.52 4.46
C ALA A 114 -3.71 7.69 4.63
N ASN A 115 -4.51 6.75 4.13
CA ASN A 115 -5.96 6.73 4.36
C ASN A 115 -6.37 6.57 5.84
N SER A 116 -5.43 6.29 6.76
CA SER A 116 -5.68 6.31 8.21
C SER A 116 -5.79 7.72 8.79
N PHE A 117 -5.54 8.75 7.99
CA PHE A 117 -5.67 10.16 8.35
C PHE A 117 -6.72 10.83 7.47
N SER A 118 -7.18 12.01 7.87
CA SER A 118 -7.96 12.85 7.00
C SER A 118 -7.11 13.40 5.86
N PHE A 119 -7.70 13.50 4.69
CA PHE A 119 -7.04 14.05 3.51
C PHE A 119 -7.32 15.55 3.37
N GLY A 120 -6.44 16.25 2.68
CA GLY A 120 -6.69 17.60 2.20
C GLY A 120 -7.43 17.61 0.87
N THR A 121 -8.32 18.57 0.67
CA THR A 121 -9.10 18.73 -0.57
C THR A 121 -8.42 19.65 -1.58
N SER A 122 -7.33 20.32 -1.19
CA SER A 122 -6.51 21.16 -2.07
C SER A 122 -5.01 20.87 -1.89
N LYS A 123 -4.21 21.24 -2.88
CA LYS A 123 -2.74 21.09 -2.84
C LYS A 123 -2.11 21.97 -1.77
N ASP A 124 -2.72 23.12 -1.45
CA ASP A 124 -2.22 24.09 -0.48
C ASP A 124 -2.53 23.71 0.98
N LYS A 125 -3.52 22.83 1.17
CA LYS A 125 -3.92 22.33 2.50
C LYS A 125 -4.03 20.80 2.47
N PRO A 126 -2.91 20.10 2.29
CA PRO A 126 -2.89 18.63 2.30
C PRO A 126 -3.10 18.09 3.71
N GLY A 127 -3.60 16.85 3.82
CA GLY A 127 -3.68 16.13 5.08
C GLY A 127 -2.28 15.78 5.61
N VAL A 128 -2.18 15.72 6.93
CA VAL A 128 -0.95 15.42 7.68
C VAL A 128 -1.22 14.37 8.77
N GLU A 129 -0.18 13.91 9.47
CA GLU A 129 -0.23 12.78 10.39
C GLU A 129 -1.07 13.02 11.66
N ASP A 130 -1.36 14.25 12.01
CA ASP A 130 -2.19 14.65 13.16
C ASP A 130 -3.66 14.92 12.81
N THR A 131 -4.04 14.82 11.51
CA THR A 131 -5.43 15.02 11.10
C THR A 131 -6.30 13.82 11.48
N PRO A 132 -7.43 14.04 12.19
CA PRO A 132 -8.32 12.96 12.61
C PRO A 132 -8.90 12.19 11.42
N TYR A 133 -9.09 10.88 11.59
CA TYR A 133 -9.70 10.03 10.57
C TYR A 133 -11.13 10.46 10.24
N SER A 134 -11.42 10.69 8.98
CA SER A 134 -12.75 11.16 8.51
C SER A 134 -13.40 10.25 7.46
N SER A 135 -12.76 9.14 7.08
CA SER A 135 -13.17 8.32 5.92
C SER A 135 -14.21 7.23 6.22
N LEU A 136 -14.76 7.15 7.46
CA LEU A 136 -15.79 6.18 7.84
C LEU A 136 -17.03 6.21 6.93
N HIS A 137 -17.37 7.38 6.40
CA HIS A 137 -18.53 7.57 5.52
C HIS A 137 -18.44 6.82 4.19
N TYR A 138 -17.23 6.43 3.76
CA TYR A 138 -17.07 5.60 2.55
C TYR A 138 -17.52 4.16 2.77
N GLY A 139 -17.54 3.68 4.01
CA GLY A 139 -18.01 2.34 4.35
C GLY A 139 -17.15 1.23 3.76
N LEU A 140 -15.82 1.42 3.71
CA LEU A 140 -14.87 0.51 3.10
C LEU A 140 -13.98 -0.15 4.17
N ASP A 141 -14.21 -1.45 4.42
CA ASP A 141 -13.49 -2.20 5.48
C ASP A 141 -11.97 -2.14 5.34
N TYR A 142 -11.44 -2.03 4.11
CA TYR A 142 -10.00 -1.84 3.92
C TYR A 142 -9.48 -0.58 4.64
N MET A 143 -10.14 0.57 4.46
CA MET A 143 -9.70 1.82 5.09
C MET A 143 -9.93 1.78 6.61
N ASP A 144 -11.11 1.33 7.01
CA ASP A 144 -11.50 1.27 8.43
C ASP A 144 -10.59 0.30 9.20
N SER A 145 -10.35 -0.91 8.67
CA SER A 145 -9.49 -1.92 9.31
C SER A 145 -8.03 -1.48 9.45
N LYS A 146 -7.49 -0.79 8.44
CA LYS A 146 -6.12 -0.26 8.49
C LYS A 146 -6.00 0.84 9.57
N ARG A 147 -7.03 1.67 9.73
CA ARG A 147 -7.08 2.68 10.80
C ARG A 147 -7.12 2.01 12.18
N TYR A 148 -8.03 1.05 12.40
CA TYR A 148 -8.12 0.33 13.67
C TYR A 148 -6.82 -0.42 14.02
N ALA A 149 -6.19 -1.05 13.04
CA ALA A 149 -4.93 -1.73 13.27
C ALA A 149 -3.78 -0.76 13.62
N GLN A 150 -3.75 0.43 13.02
CA GLN A 150 -2.80 1.48 13.39
C GLN A 150 -3.01 1.95 14.84
N GLU A 151 -4.26 2.16 15.26
CA GLU A 151 -4.60 2.54 16.64
C GLU A 151 -4.15 1.46 17.65
N LEU A 152 -4.32 0.18 17.30
CA LEU A 152 -3.86 -0.95 18.09
C LEU A 152 -2.33 -0.93 18.28
N VAL A 153 -1.58 -0.62 17.22
CA VAL A 153 -0.11 -0.50 17.30
C VAL A 153 0.30 0.68 18.18
N LEU A 154 -0.34 1.84 18.01
CA LEU A 154 -0.07 3.05 18.83
C LEU A 154 -0.41 2.83 20.29
N ASP A 155 -1.53 2.13 20.60
CA ASP A 155 -1.88 1.74 21.94
C ASP A 155 -0.81 0.83 22.58
N ALA A 156 -0.30 -0.15 21.82
CA ALA A 156 0.76 -1.03 22.28
C ALA A 156 2.08 -0.28 22.54
N VAL A 157 2.40 0.74 21.72
CA VAL A 157 3.55 1.62 22.00
C VAL A 157 3.36 2.34 23.32
N LYS A 158 2.20 2.98 23.51
CA LYS A 158 1.92 3.81 24.69
C LYS A 158 1.82 2.98 25.97
N ASN A 159 1.12 1.86 25.95
CA ASN A 159 0.71 1.13 27.13
C ASN A 159 1.52 -0.14 27.40
N LYS A 160 2.23 -0.69 26.40
CA LYS A 160 3.00 -1.94 26.53
C LYS A 160 4.49 -1.77 26.17
N GLY A 161 4.93 -0.54 25.83
CA GLY A 161 6.33 -0.28 25.49
C GLY A 161 6.80 -0.91 24.17
N LEU A 162 5.88 -1.20 23.24
CA LEU A 162 6.24 -1.74 21.92
C LEU A 162 7.15 -0.75 21.16
N PRO A 163 8.37 -1.14 20.75
CA PRO A 163 9.27 -0.23 20.02
C PRO A 163 8.85 -0.14 18.53
N ALA A 164 7.71 0.48 18.24
CA ALA A 164 7.16 0.55 16.89
C ALA A 164 7.24 1.95 16.28
N VAL A 165 7.49 1.99 14.97
CA VAL A 165 7.38 3.15 14.08
C VAL A 165 6.30 2.83 13.04
N ILE A 166 5.44 3.79 12.73
CA ILE A 166 4.36 3.61 11.78
C ILE A 166 4.66 4.39 10.50
N VAL A 167 4.61 3.73 9.35
CA VAL A 167 4.77 4.36 8.04
C VAL A 167 3.50 4.21 7.23
N ASN A 168 3.06 5.28 6.59
CA ASN A 168 1.75 5.40 5.97
C ASN A 168 1.88 5.77 4.48
N PRO A 169 2.14 4.79 3.58
CA PRO A 169 2.24 5.06 2.16
C PRO A 169 0.94 5.62 1.58
N THR A 170 1.09 6.51 0.60
CA THR A 170 0.01 6.97 -0.27
C THR A 170 -0.18 6.01 -1.45
N PHE A 171 -0.59 6.47 -2.64
CA PHE A 171 -0.81 5.60 -3.79
C PHE A 171 0.53 5.29 -4.48
N MET A 172 1.06 4.09 -4.21
CA MET A 172 2.36 3.64 -4.72
C MET A 172 2.28 3.17 -6.17
N ILE A 173 3.27 3.54 -6.99
CA ILE A 173 3.46 2.99 -8.35
C ILE A 173 4.90 2.48 -8.47
N GLY A 174 5.09 1.36 -9.16
CA GLY A 174 6.41 0.83 -9.49
C GLY A 174 6.42 -0.64 -9.87
N PRO A 175 7.61 -1.23 -10.07
CA PRO A 175 7.80 -2.60 -10.52
C PRO A 175 7.42 -3.63 -9.44
N TYR A 176 7.40 -4.91 -9.83
CA TYR A 176 7.12 -6.07 -8.98
C TYR A 176 5.66 -6.17 -8.48
N ASP A 177 4.71 -5.53 -9.15
CA ASP A 177 3.27 -5.66 -8.86
C ASP A 177 2.70 -6.93 -9.52
N SER A 178 3.14 -8.09 -9.05
CA SER A 178 2.83 -9.42 -9.64
C SER A 178 1.35 -9.81 -9.56
N LYS A 179 0.63 -9.24 -8.61
CA LYS A 179 -0.84 -9.34 -8.49
C LYS A 179 -1.41 -7.95 -8.72
N PRO A 180 -1.48 -7.46 -10.00
CA PRO A 180 -1.65 -6.05 -10.29
C PRO A 180 -2.64 -5.35 -9.37
N SER A 181 -2.15 -4.40 -8.61
CA SER A 181 -2.90 -3.57 -7.66
C SER A 181 -2.98 -2.13 -8.19
N SER A 182 -2.10 -1.24 -7.77
CA SER A 182 -2.00 0.12 -8.33
C SER A 182 -1.52 0.12 -9.79
N GLY A 183 -0.69 -0.82 -10.17
CA GLY A 183 -0.23 -1.03 -11.54
C GLY A 183 -1.33 -1.35 -12.54
N LYS A 184 -2.55 -1.77 -12.09
CA LYS A 184 -3.74 -1.89 -12.96
C LYS A 184 -4.01 -0.59 -13.72
N MET A 185 -3.72 0.57 -13.12
CA MET A 185 -3.88 1.88 -13.79
C MET A 185 -2.97 1.99 -15.01
N ILE A 186 -1.72 1.55 -14.91
CA ILE A 186 -0.74 1.53 -16.02
C ILE A 186 -1.22 0.59 -17.13
N LEU A 187 -1.63 -0.64 -16.77
CA LEU A 187 -2.16 -1.62 -17.72
C LEU A 187 -3.43 -1.12 -18.43
N ALA A 188 -4.33 -0.46 -17.69
CA ALA A 188 -5.56 0.09 -18.26
C ALA A 188 -5.30 1.24 -19.24
N LEU A 189 -4.35 2.13 -18.93
CA LEU A 189 -3.91 3.19 -19.85
C LEU A 189 -3.29 2.61 -21.11
N HIS A 190 -2.38 1.66 -21.00
CA HIS A 190 -1.77 0.98 -22.14
C HIS A 190 -2.83 0.31 -23.04
N LYS A 191 -3.79 -0.38 -22.45
CA LYS A 191 -4.87 -1.07 -23.16
C LYS A 191 -6.02 -0.16 -23.61
N LYS A 192 -5.90 1.16 -23.43
CA LYS A 192 -6.92 2.17 -23.77
C LYS A 192 -8.30 1.88 -23.14
N LYS A 193 -8.31 1.29 -21.93
CA LYS A 193 -9.53 0.93 -21.20
C LYS A 193 -10.01 2.03 -20.24
N VAL A 194 -9.37 3.19 -20.20
CA VAL A 194 -9.76 4.33 -19.38
C VAL A 194 -10.54 5.32 -20.25
N PRO A 195 -11.88 5.36 -20.18
CA PRO A 195 -12.71 6.18 -21.06
C PRO A 195 -12.64 7.67 -20.72
N GLY A 196 -12.32 8.00 -19.46
CA GLY A 196 -12.26 9.36 -18.97
C GLY A 196 -11.73 9.41 -17.54
N TYR A 197 -11.79 10.59 -16.93
CA TYR A 197 -11.33 10.82 -15.55
C TYR A 197 -12.40 11.46 -14.68
N ALA A 198 -12.43 11.08 -13.40
CA ALA A 198 -13.27 11.68 -12.37
C ALA A 198 -12.66 13.02 -11.89
N ASN A 199 -13.42 13.77 -11.10
CA ASN A 199 -13.06 15.10 -10.67
C ASN A 199 -12.00 15.15 -9.57
N GLY A 200 -11.80 14.05 -8.83
CA GLY A 200 -10.88 13.98 -7.69
C GLY A 200 -9.42 13.83 -8.07
N GLY A 201 -8.66 13.40 -7.08
CA GLY A 201 -7.22 13.19 -7.22
C GLY A 201 -6.62 12.41 -6.06
N LYS A 202 -5.35 12.09 -6.16
CA LYS A 202 -4.60 11.35 -5.12
C LYS A 202 -3.21 11.93 -4.93
N ASN A 203 -2.60 11.55 -3.82
CA ASN A 203 -1.16 11.66 -3.66
C ASN A 203 -0.51 10.38 -4.21
N TYR A 204 0.49 10.54 -5.04
CA TYR A 204 1.23 9.45 -5.70
C TYR A 204 2.67 9.41 -5.21
N VAL A 205 3.25 8.21 -5.13
CA VAL A 205 4.64 8.01 -4.73
C VAL A 205 5.25 6.81 -5.46
N ALA A 206 6.55 6.89 -5.75
CA ALA A 206 7.30 5.75 -6.28
C ALA A 206 7.48 4.69 -5.17
N VAL A 207 7.19 3.41 -5.46
CA VAL A 207 7.32 2.35 -4.46
C VAL A 207 8.77 2.17 -3.97
N LYS A 208 9.75 2.47 -4.82
CA LYS A 208 11.19 2.45 -4.45
C LYS A 208 11.51 3.50 -3.39
N ASP A 209 10.91 4.69 -3.48
CA ASP A 209 11.09 5.76 -2.49
C ASP A 209 10.49 5.36 -1.14
N VAL A 210 9.32 4.72 -1.18
CA VAL A 210 8.69 4.15 0.03
C VAL A 210 9.58 3.09 0.66
N ALA A 211 10.15 2.18 -0.13
CA ALA A 211 11.07 1.15 0.36
C ALA A 211 12.32 1.77 1.00
N ALA A 212 12.90 2.80 0.38
CA ALA A 212 14.04 3.54 0.91
C ALA A 212 13.71 4.24 2.25
N ALA A 213 12.57 4.91 2.34
CA ALA A 213 12.14 5.58 3.58
C ALA A 213 11.83 4.57 4.71
N ILE A 214 11.23 3.42 4.39
CA ILE A 214 11.02 2.33 5.37
C ILE A 214 12.35 1.80 5.88
N SER A 215 13.33 1.60 5.00
CA SER A 215 14.67 1.17 5.39
C SER A 215 15.37 2.22 6.27
N ASN A 216 15.18 3.51 6.00
CA ASN A 216 15.68 4.59 6.85
C ASN A 216 14.97 4.63 8.23
N ALA A 217 13.68 4.25 8.28
CA ALA A 217 12.93 4.22 9.54
C ALA A 217 13.47 3.19 10.55
N ILE A 218 14.29 2.22 10.10
CA ILE A 218 14.97 1.27 10.97
C ILE A 218 15.83 1.99 12.01
N ASP A 219 16.58 3.00 11.60
CA ASP A 219 17.53 3.71 12.48
C ASP A 219 17.02 5.11 12.87
N LYS A 220 16.27 5.77 11.98
CA LYS A 220 15.89 7.18 12.12
C LYS A 220 14.45 7.40 12.59
N GLY A 221 13.57 6.42 12.41
CA GLY A 221 12.15 6.57 12.81
C GLY A 221 12.01 6.70 14.32
N ARG A 222 11.24 7.69 14.78
CA ARG A 222 10.93 7.87 16.20
C ARG A 222 9.83 6.90 16.65
N ILE A 223 10.04 6.24 17.77
CA ILE A 223 9.06 5.30 18.33
C ILE A 223 7.74 6.03 18.63
N GLY A 224 6.63 5.43 18.23
CA GLY A 224 5.28 5.99 18.41
C GLY A 224 4.86 7.00 17.34
N GLU A 225 5.75 7.37 16.44
CA GLU A 225 5.45 8.34 15.39
C GLU A 225 4.90 7.69 14.13
N CYS A 226 3.99 8.42 13.48
CA CYS A 226 3.46 8.11 12.16
C CYS A 226 4.16 8.98 11.10
N TYR A 227 4.41 8.40 9.92
CA TYR A 227 5.04 9.10 8.79
C TYR A 227 4.27 8.82 7.50
N ILE A 228 3.68 9.85 6.91
CA ILE A 228 3.06 9.75 5.57
C ILE A 228 4.17 9.67 4.53
N LEU A 229 4.18 8.58 3.75
CA LEU A 229 5.12 8.38 2.66
C LEU A 229 4.43 8.68 1.33
N GLY A 230 4.53 9.92 0.88
CA GLY A 230 3.90 10.44 -0.33
C GLY A 230 4.81 11.38 -1.12
N ASN A 231 4.38 11.75 -2.34
CA ASN A 231 5.15 12.69 -3.16
C ASN A 231 4.23 13.70 -3.86
N GLU A 232 3.64 13.36 -5.00
CA GLU A 232 2.92 14.31 -5.84
C GLU A 232 1.41 14.27 -5.58
N ASN A 233 0.81 15.42 -5.23
CA ASN A 233 -0.63 15.62 -5.18
C ASN A 233 -1.14 15.96 -6.59
N LEU A 234 -1.79 15.02 -7.26
CA LEU A 234 -2.25 15.14 -8.64
C LEU A 234 -3.74 14.86 -8.75
N SER A 235 -4.46 15.68 -9.53
CA SER A 235 -5.79 15.32 -10.02
C SER A 235 -5.70 14.08 -10.90
N TYR A 236 -6.80 13.35 -11.09
CA TYR A 236 -6.80 12.21 -12.02
C TYR A 236 -6.43 12.61 -13.45
N LYS A 237 -6.79 13.84 -13.89
CA LYS A 237 -6.36 14.37 -15.19
C LYS A 237 -4.84 14.45 -15.27
N GLU A 238 -4.20 15.19 -14.35
CA GLU A 238 -2.74 15.34 -14.30
C GLU A 238 -2.04 14.00 -14.21
N ALA A 239 -2.53 13.09 -13.32
CA ALA A 239 -1.96 11.78 -13.15
C ALA A 239 -2.02 10.96 -14.44
N PHE A 240 -3.18 10.87 -15.10
CA PHE A 240 -3.31 10.12 -16.35
C PHE A 240 -2.49 10.71 -17.49
N GLU A 241 -2.34 12.03 -17.57
CA GLU A 241 -1.46 12.69 -18.53
C GLU A 241 0.00 12.29 -18.31
N LYS A 242 0.51 12.42 -17.09
CA LYS A 242 1.88 12.04 -16.73
C LYS A 242 2.15 10.54 -16.95
N LEU A 243 1.28 9.67 -16.43
CA LEU A 243 1.44 8.22 -16.53
C LEU A 243 1.34 7.71 -17.98
N ALA A 244 0.38 8.23 -18.77
CA ALA A 244 0.21 7.83 -20.16
C ALA A 244 1.41 8.26 -21.01
N ASN A 245 1.88 9.51 -20.84
CA ASN A 245 3.05 10.02 -21.56
C ASN A 245 4.31 9.19 -21.26
N ALA A 246 4.52 8.81 -20.00
CA ALA A 246 5.67 8.02 -19.56
C ALA A 246 5.76 6.64 -20.23
N ILE A 247 4.62 6.05 -20.61
CA ILE A 247 4.53 4.72 -21.24
C ILE A 247 4.20 4.77 -22.74
N GLY A 248 4.21 5.96 -23.37
CA GLY A 248 3.88 6.13 -24.79
C GLY A 248 2.40 5.88 -25.13
N ALA A 249 1.49 5.97 -24.14
CA ALA A 249 0.05 5.83 -24.35
C ALA A 249 -0.64 7.19 -24.51
N LYS A 250 -1.90 7.17 -24.98
CA LYS A 250 -2.72 8.39 -25.06
C LYS A 250 -3.52 8.56 -23.78
N PRO A 251 -3.46 9.72 -23.10
CA PRO A 251 -4.27 9.97 -21.91
C PRO A 251 -5.76 10.08 -22.25
N PRO A 252 -6.67 9.75 -21.32
CA PRO A 252 -8.09 10.00 -21.48
C PRO A 252 -8.35 11.51 -21.49
N LYS A 253 -9.20 11.98 -22.42
CA LYS A 253 -9.49 13.41 -22.62
C LYS A 253 -10.79 13.84 -21.96
N MET A 254 -11.72 12.93 -21.74
CA MET A 254 -13.06 13.25 -21.29
C MET A 254 -13.14 13.30 -19.77
N ARG A 255 -13.62 14.42 -19.23
CA ARG A 255 -14.04 14.50 -17.83
C ARG A 255 -15.42 13.85 -17.67
N ILE A 256 -15.54 12.95 -16.72
CA ILE A 256 -16.80 12.30 -16.37
C ILE A 256 -17.35 12.98 -15.12
N GLY A 257 -18.58 13.49 -15.20
CA GLY A 257 -19.22 14.15 -14.06
C GLY A 257 -19.50 13.19 -12.91
N ASP A 258 -19.41 13.67 -11.67
CA ASP A 258 -19.53 12.88 -10.45
C ASP A 258 -20.81 12.03 -10.37
N PRO A 259 -22.01 12.53 -10.78
CA PRO A 259 -23.22 11.71 -10.76
C PRO A 259 -23.10 10.45 -11.64
N LEU A 260 -22.48 10.60 -12.83
CA LEU A 260 -22.30 9.48 -13.76
C LEU A 260 -21.26 8.48 -13.25
N VAL A 261 -20.16 8.96 -12.66
CA VAL A 261 -19.14 8.10 -12.01
C VAL A 261 -19.77 7.29 -10.89
N LYS A 262 -20.54 7.93 -10.01
CA LYS A 262 -21.22 7.28 -8.87
C LYS A 262 -22.28 6.27 -9.33
N PHE A 263 -23.07 6.62 -10.34
CA PHE A 263 -24.06 5.71 -10.94
C PHE A 263 -23.40 4.49 -11.55
N TYR A 264 -22.33 4.67 -12.33
CA TYR A 264 -21.58 3.57 -12.94
C TYR A 264 -20.98 2.62 -11.89
N GLY A 265 -20.37 3.15 -10.83
CA GLY A 265 -19.85 2.34 -9.73
C GLY A 265 -20.94 1.56 -8.99
N ALA A 266 -22.10 2.18 -8.75
CA ALA A 266 -23.24 1.53 -8.11
C ALA A 266 -23.78 0.38 -8.97
N LEU A 267 -23.97 0.62 -10.27
CA LEU A 267 -24.43 -0.39 -11.24
C LEU A 267 -23.44 -1.56 -11.33
N ASN A 268 -22.12 -1.29 -11.45
CA ASN A 268 -21.10 -2.33 -11.48
C ASN A 268 -21.09 -3.17 -10.19
N SER A 269 -21.20 -2.54 -9.03
CA SER A 269 -21.26 -3.28 -7.75
C SER A 269 -22.51 -4.15 -7.65
N LEU A 270 -23.64 -3.67 -8.17
CA LEU A 270 -24.89 -4.45 -8.20
C LEU A 270 -24.76 -5.66 -9.14
N LEU A 271 -24.31 -5.45 -10.37
CA LEU A 271 -24.08 -6.52 -11.34
C LEU A 271 -23.07 -7.55 -10.85
N ALA A 272 -21.98 -7.09 -10.20
CA ALA A 272 -20.96 -7.98 -9.63
C ALA A 272 -21.51 -8.91 -8.56
N LYS A 273 -22.49 -8.47 -7.75
CA LYS A 273 -23.18 -9.34 -6.77
C LYS A 273 -24.00 -10.44 -7.45
N PHE A 274 -24.70 -10.11 -8.54
CA PHE A 274 -25.54 -11.07 -9.27
C PHE A 274 -24.71 -12.04 -10.10
N PHE A 275 -23.73 -11.54 -10.84
CA PHE A 275 -22.95 -12.33 -11.80
C PHE A 275 -21.61 -12.82 -11.25
N LYS A 276 -21.29 -12.57 -9.97
CA LYS A 276 -20.11 -13.06 -9.24
C LYS A 276 -18.77 -12.76 -9.94
N PHE A 277 -18.59 -11.53 -10.45
CA PHE A 277 -17.31 -11.05 -11.00
C PHE A 277 -16.73 -9.94 -10.14
N ASN A 278 -15.42 -9.65 -10.30
CA ASN A 278 -14.79 -8.52 -9.64
C ASN A 278 -14.98 -7.25 -10.49
N PRO A 279 -15.70 -6.22 -9.99
CA PRO A 279 -15.96 -5.01 -10.75
C PRO A 279 -14.68 -4.19 -10.93
N ALA A 280 -14.53 -3.56 -12.10
CA ALA A 280 -13.40 -2.67 -12.39
C ALA A 280 -13.39 -1.43 -11.48
N ILE A 281 -14.59 -0.95 -11.14
CA ILE A 281 -14.83 0.16 -10.20
C ILE A 281 -16.02 -0.23 -9.31
N THR A 282 -15.86 -0.18 -7.98
CA THR A 282 -16.96 -0.39 -7.02
C THR A 282 -17.69 0.91 -6.74
N LYS A 283 -18.85 0.83 -6.10
CA LYS A 283 -19.62 2.01 -5.64
C LYS A 283 -18.74 2.92 -4.77
N GLU A 284 -18.04 2.34 -3.81
CA GLU A 284 -17.20 3.06 -2.85
C GLU A 284 -15.99 3.70 -3.55
N MET A 285 -15.32 2.96 -4.44
CA MET A 285 -14.21 3.51 -5.24
C MET A 285 -14.68 4.67 -6.16
N ALA A 286 -15.88 4.57 -6.71
CA ALA A 286 -16.46 5.63 -7.52
C ALA A 286 -16.69 6.90 -6.70
N ILE A 287 -17.20 6.77 -5.47
CA ILE A 287 -17.38 7.91 -4.55
C ILE A 287 -16.02 8.51 -4.20
N ILE A 288 -15.04 7.70 -3.76
CA ILE A 288 -13.67 8.11 -3.43
C ILE A 288 -13.00 8.81 -4.62
N SER A 289 -13.28 8.39 -5.86
CA SER A 289 -12.67 9.00 -7.05
C SER A 289 -13.20 10.42 -7.36
N CYS A 290 -14.28 10.84 -6.72
CA CYS A 290 -14.78 12.20 -6.85
C CYS A 290 -14.11 13.18 -5.88
N ASP A 291 -13.39 12.68 -4.88
CA ASP A 291 -12.72 13.47 -3.85
C ASP A 291 -11.21 13.60 -4.10
N HIS A 292 -10.61 14.68 -3.61
CA HIS A 292 -9.16 14.88 -3.65
C HIS A 292 -8.57 14.33 -2.36
N HIS A 293 -7.73 13.31 -2.47
CA HIS A 293 -7.02 12.69 -1.36
C HIS A 293 -5.56 13.14 -1.38
N TYR A 294 -5.32 14.37 -0.96
CA TYR A 294 -4.00 15.00 -0.96
C TYR A 294 -3.36 14.94 0.42
N TYR A 295 -2.06 14.66 0.45
CA TYR A 295 -1.28 14.49 1.67
C TYR A 295 0.05 15.24 1.58
N SER A 296 0.58 15.64 2.75
CA SER A 296 1.94 16.12 2.91
C SER A 296 2.82 15.00 3.44
N ALA A 297 3.99 14.85 2.87
CA ALA A 297 5.03 13.95 3.36
C ALA A 297 6.24 14.71 3.92
N GLU A 298 6.06 15.96 4.34
CA GLU A 298 7.16 16.82 4.77
C GLU A 298 7.93 16.25 5.96
N LYS A 299 7.21 15.65 6.92
CA LYS A 299 7.80 14.96 8.07
C LYS A 299 8.70 13.81 7.64
N ALA A 300 8.21 12.94 6.75
CA ALA A 300 8.99 11.83 6.24
C ALA A 300 10.20 12.28 5.40
N ARG A 301 10.07 13.37 4.64
CA ARG A 301 11.21 13.95 3.90
C ARG A 301 12.32 14.42 4.84
N LYS A 302 11.96 15.10 5.93
CA LYS A 302 12.91 15.63 6.91
C LYS A 302 13.54 14.53 7.76
N GLU A 303 12.74 13.62 8.28
CA GLU A 303 13.17 12.67 9.30
C GLU A 303 13.60 11.31 8.73
N LEU A 304 12.94 10.84 7.66
CA LEU A 304 13.24 9.57 7.01
C LEU A 304 13.96 9.72 5.66
N PHE A 305 14.28 10.94 5.24
CA PHE A 305 14.92 11.23 3.95
C PHE A 305 14.18 10.56 2.78
N LEU A 306 12.83 10.65 2.79
CA LEU A 306 11.99 10.12 1.73
C LEU A 306 12.38 10.75 0.39
N PRO A 307 12.84 9.96 -0.61
CA PRO A 307 13.15 10.47 -1.92
C PRO A 307 11.89 10.98 -2.64
N GLN A 308 12.06 11.76 -3.70
CA GLN A 308 10.98 12.39 -4.44
C GLN A 308 11.11 12.08 -5.94
N THR A 309 11.13 10.80 -6.27
CA THR A 309 11.18 10.36 -7.68
C THR A 309 9.91 10.78 -8.40
N PRO A 310 10.01 11.49 -9.55
CA PRO A 310 8.87 11.82 -10.37
C PRO A 310 8.05 10.59 -10.74
N ILE A 311 6.71 10.73 -10.69
CA ILE A 311 5.82 9.58 -10.90
C ILE A 311 5.91 8.97 -12.29
N GLU A 312 6.36 9.76 -13.27
CA GLU A 312 6.63 9.32 -14.63
C GLU A 312 7.72 8.25 -14.68
N ILE A 313 8.77 8.40 -13.87
CA ILE A 313 9.86 7.40 -13.76
C ILE A 313 9.31 6.11 -13.16
N ALA A 314 8.55 6.22 -12.07
CA ALA A 314 7.92 5.07 -11.42
C ALA A 314 6.93 4.34 -12.36
N ALA A 315 6.19 5.09 -13.19
CA ALA A 315 5.28 4.54 -14.18
C ALA A 315 6.02 3.78 -15.28
N LYS A 316 7.14 4.34 -15.78
CA LYS A 316 8.00 3.68 -16.77
C LYS A 316 8.59 2.38 -16.22
N ASP A 317 9.14 2.41 -14.99
CA ASP A 317 9.68 1.22 -14.34
C ASP A 317 8.61 0.13 -14.15
N CYS A 318 7.40 0.52 -13.74
CA CYS A 318 6.26 -0.38 -13.62
C CYS A 318 5.87 -1.00 -14.97
N PHE A 319 5.81 -0.20 -16.01
CA PHE A 319 5.43 -0.63 -17.35
C PHE A 319 6.45 -1.59 -17.96
N GLU A 320 7.75 -1.27 -17.88
CA GLU A 320 8.82 -2.15 -18.39
C GLU A 320 8.80 -3.48 -17.64
N TRP A 321 8.64 -3.47 -16.31
CA TRP A 321 8.51 -4.70 -15.53
C TRP A 321 7.31 -5.55 -16.00
N PHE A 322 6.15 -4.94 -16.24
CA PHE A 322 4.98 -5.65 -16.78
C PHE A 322 5.24 -6.23 -18.16
N LYS A 323 5.95 -5.52 -19.01
CA LYS A 323 6.32 -5.97 -20.36
C LYS A 323 7.25 -7.19 -20.30
N GLU A 324 8.33 -7.12 -19.53
CA GLU A 324 9.30 -8.20 -19.36
C GLU A 324 8.67 -9.47 -18.74
N ASN A 325 7.65 -9.30 -17.91
CA ASN A 325 6.95 -10.43 -17.24
C ASN A 325 5.65 -10.85 -17.94
N ASN A 326 5.43 -10.44 -19.20
CA ASN A 326 4.31 -10.85 -20.06
C ASN A 326 2.91 -10.45 -19.54
N TYR A 327 2.77 -9.35 -18.76
CA TYR A 327 1.47 -8.87 -18.29
C TYR A 327 0.69 -8.10 -19.36
N LEU A 328 1.37 -7.56 -20.40
CA LEU A 328 0.71 -6.80 -21.45
C LEU A 328 -0.20 -7.67 -22.34
N ALA A 329 0.16 -8.95 -22.54
CA ALA A 329 -0.63 -9.91 -23.29
C ALA A 329 -1.80 -10.51 -22.51
N ARG A 330 -1.79 -10.45 -21.17
CA ARG A 330 -2.85 -11.03 -20.32
C ARG A 330 -4.15 -10.24 -20.47
N LYS A 331 -5.28 -10.92 -20.58
CA LYS A 331 -6.61 -10.29 -20.44
C LYS A 331 -6.73 -9.81 -18.99
N VAL A 332 -6.77 -8.50 -18.78
CA VAL A 332 -7.04 -7.82 -17.50
C VAL A 332 -8.52 -7.49 -17.43
#